data_9809699d7cca2d83e501f239ea113943
#
_entry.id   9809699d7cca2d83e501f239ea113943
#
_cell.length_a   1.000
_cell.length_b   1.000
_cell.length_c   1.000
_cell.angle_alpha   90.00
_cell.angle_beta   90.00
_cell.angle_gamma   90.00
#
_symmetry.space_group_name_H-M   'P 1'
#
loop_
_entity.id
_entity.type
_entity.pdbx_description
1 polymer ?
#
loop_
_entity_poly.entity_id
_entity_poly.type
_entity_poly.pdbx_seq_one_letter_code
_entity_poly.pdbx_strand_id
1 'polypeptide(L)'
;MKNWIITIAVILVICLLLGGLCYAEFGSFNFVRVGLALTNTPGGDGVYQIAEQPERAWLVGTRGGLDAFRAYLEGEGYVLRMDEQMGARIPVEKDGRWDYVNWSVNAMYHKVVWETAGVPAREPAAAETVPLYVPRDLVGSAYFYPEQDVAITALAEPELRFRYPEGDLHTSEHRRLYWEGALEIGFPMSEGFCVKAEDTAAFLEEALEALGLTGEEREDLLIHLLPRLHTGGWNLISFRDHPALEISPAPDSAIGILVLWKSLDEPVEIPPQELTAPERTGFTVVQWAFGNVEN
;
A
#
# COMPACT_ATOMS: atom_id res chain seq x y z
N MET A 1 45.65 29.28 29.45
CA MET A 1 44.77 28.21 30.05
C MET A 1 43.29 28.50 29.93
N LYS A 2 42.80 29.70 30.26
CA LYS A 2 41.37 30.02 30.28
C LYS A 2 40.66 29.84 28.89
N ASN A 3 41.32 30.27 27.80
CA ASN A 3 40.78 30.18 26.45
C ASN A 3 40.66 28.73 25.94
N TRP A 4 41.58 27.85 26.37
CA TRP A 4 41.55 26.43 25.93
C TRP A 4 40.41 25.66 26.60
N ILE A 5 40.13 25.97 27.86
CA ILE A 5 38.96 25.39 28.57
C ILE A 5 37.64 25.81 27.89
N ILE A 6 37.54 27.08 27.51
CA ILE A 6 36.36 27.59 26.80
C ILE A 6 36.18 26.87 25.44
N THR A 7 37.28 26.73 24.67
CA THR A 7 37.24 26.04 23.39
C THR A 7 36.81 24.57 23.54
N ILE A 8 37.36 23.86 24.52
CA ILE A 8 36.95 22.48 24.80
C ILE A 8 35.47 22.41 25.20
N ALA A 9 35.02 23.31 26.07
CA ALA A 9 33.63 23.36 26.50
C ALA A 9 32.67 23.60 25.30
N VAL A 10 33.00 24.50 24.41
CA VAL A 10 32.22 24.77 23.16
C VAL A 10 32.20 23.54 22.28
N ILE A 11 33.31 22.88 22.06
CA ILE A 11 33.37 21.65 21.23
C ILE A 11 32.51 20.56 21.86
N LEU A 12 32.57 20.36 23.18
CA LEU A 12 31.74 19.38 23.88
C LEU A 12 30.23 19.68 23.74
N VAL A 13 29.83 20.94 23.86
CA VAL A 13 28.44 21.36 23.66
C VAL A 13 27.98 21.06 22.23
N ILE A 14 28.82 21.39 21.22
CA ILE A 14 28.51 21.09 19.81
C ILE A 14 28.37 19.58 19.59
N CYS A 15 29.29 18.78 20.12
CA CYS A 15 29.22 17.32 20.01
C CYS A 15 27.96 16.74 20.68
N LEU A 16 27.56 17.27 21.84
CA LEU A 16 26.34 16.86 22.52
C LEU A 16 25.07 17.23 21.72
N LEU A 17 25.04 18.44 21.16
CA LEU A 17 23.93 18.88 20.30
C LEU A 17 23.83 18.03 19.02
N LEU A 18 24.95 17.79 18.35
CA LEU A 18 24.99 16.96 17.16
C LEU A 18 24.61 15.51 17.48
N GLY A 19 25.09 14.96 18.60
CA GLY A 19 24.73 13.63 19.06
C GLY A 19 23.24 13.53 19.41
N GLY A 20 22.67 14.54 20.07
CA GLY A 20 21.24 14.60 20.40
C GLY A 20 20.35 14.67 19.16
N LEU A 21 20.67 15.53 18.18
CA LEU A 21 19.96 15.61 16.92
C LEU A 21 20.06 14.31 16.12
N CYS A 22 21.24 13.71 16.09
CA CYS A 22 21.49 12.46 15.41
C CYS A 22 20.70 11.31 16.06
N TYR A 23 20.61 11.29 17.40
CA TYR A 23 19.82 10.30 18.10
C TYR A 23 18.32 10.46 17.85
N ALA A 24 17.81 11.69 17.84
CA ALA A 24 16.41 11.97 17.58
C ALA A 24 15.96 11.49 16.19
N GLU A 25 16.80 11.67 15.16
CA GLU A 25 16.46 11.32 13.77
C GLU A 25 16.82 9.86 13.42
N PHE A 26 17.97 9.38 13.90
CA PHE A 26 18.54 8.11 13.45
C PHE A 26 18.62 7.04 14.55
N GLY A 27 18.26 7.35 15.79
CA GLY A 27 18.39 6.42 16.92
C GLY A 27 19.86 6.16 17.33
N SER A 28 20.80 6.99 16.87
CA SER A 28 22.24 6.82 17.11
C SER A 28 22.91 8.09 17.60
N PHE A 29 23.67 8.01 18.68
CA PHE A 29 24.54 9.11 19.13
C PHE A 29 25.83 9.26 18.30
N ASN A 30 26.14 8.28 17.44
CA ASN A 30 27.37 8.28 16.66
C ASN A 30 27.18 9.09 15.36
N PHE A 31 27.18 10.43 15.50
CA PHE A 31 26.99 11.35 14.39
C PHE A 31 28.09 11.24 13.31
N VAL A 32 29.29 10.74 13.62
CA VAL A 32 30.35 10.49 12.64
C VAL A 32 29.98 9.32 11.73
N ARG A 33 29.54 8.21 12.33
CA ARG A 33 29.11 7.01 11.58
C ARG A 33 27.89 7.31 10.70
N VAL A 34 26.92 8.04 11.26
CA VAL A 34 25.74 8.49 10.51
C VAL A 34 26.14 9.44 9.37
N GLY A 35 27.00 10.41 9.64
CA GLY A 35 27.47 11.35 8.62
C GLY A 35 28.19 10.66 7.45
N LEU A 36 29.07 9.70 7.75
CA LEU A 36 29.72 8.88 6.72
C LEU A 36 28.72 8.05 5.91
N ALA A 37 27.71 7.48 6.55
CA ALA A 37 26.66 6.77 5.84
C ALA A 37 25.88 7.70 4.91
N LEU A 38 25.47 8.87 5.41
CA LEU A 38 24.73 9.87 4.63
C LEU A 38 25.49 10.40 3.40
N THR A 39 26.82 10.43 3.42
CA THR A 39 27.61 10.83 2.24
C THR A 39 27.67 9.75 1.16
N ASN A 40 27.43 8.49 1.51
CA ASN A 40 27.57 7.35 0.60
C ASN A 40 26.22 6.75 0.15
N THR A 41 25.09 7.15 0.74
CA THR A 41 23.78 6.62 0.38
C THR A 41 23.15 7.25 -0.87
N PRO A 42 23.29 8.56 -1.18
CA PRO A 42 22.70 9.12 -2.39
C PRO A 42 23.28 8.49 -3.65
N GLY A 43 22.43 7.80 -4.44
CA GLY A 43 22.86 7.08 -5.64
C GLY A 43 23.80 5.90 -5.40
N GLY A 44 24.01 5.49 -4.15
CA GLY A 44 24.79 4.33 -3.75
C GLY A 44 23.94 3.05 -3.64
N ASP A 45 24.62 1.93 -3.50
CA ASP A 45 24.05 0.59 -3.30
C ASP A 45 24.46 -0.05 -1.95
N GLY A 46 25.21 0.69 -1.12
CA GLY A 46 25.71 0.19 0.16
C GLY A 46 24.67 0.13 1.26
N VAL A 47 24.91 -0.76 2.22
CA VAL A 47 24.15 -0.90 3.48
C VAL A 47 25.05 -0.52 4.64
N TYR A 48 24.65 0.46 5.43
CA TYR A 48 25.46 1.04 6.50
C TYR A 48 24.72 0.95 7.82
N GLN A 49 25.20 0.09 8.73
CA GLN A 49 24.65 0.04 10.07
C GLN A 49 25.04 1.30 10.86
N ILE A 50 24.06 2.03 11.37
CA ILE A 50 24.25 3.29 12.08
C ILE A 50 23.99 3.22 13.57
N ALA A 51 23.22 2.24 14.04
CA ALA A 51 22.94 1.98 15.45
C ALA A 51 22.93 0.48 15.75
N GLU A 52 23.29 0.12 16.98
CA GLU A 52 23.27 -1.25 17.50
C GLU A 52 22.37 -1.38 18.72
N GLN A 53 22.19 -0.30 19.47
CA GLN A 53 21.34 -0.22 20.66
C GLN A 53 20.75 1.20 20.80
N PRO A 54 19.53 1.35 21.37
CA PRO A 54 18.63 0.30 21.86
C PRO A 54 18.03 -0.54 20.74
N GLU A 55 17.97 -0.02 19.51
CA GLU A 55 17.48 -0.69 18.31
C GLU A 55 18.57 -0.68 17.24
N ARG A 56 18.66 -1.78 16.49
CA ARG A 56 19.55 -1.82 15.32
C ARG A 56 18.96 -0.98 14.21
N ALA A 57 19.76 -0.12 13.58
CA ALA A 57 19.33 0.70 12.47
C ALA A 57 20.39 0.78 11.36
N TRP A 58 19.93 0.91 10.12
CA TRP A 58 20.77 1.04 8.93
C TRP A 58 20.30 2.18 8.04
N LEU A 59 21.25 2.76 7.31
CA LEU A 59 20.98 3.54 6.11
C LEU A 59 21.38 2.73 4.90
N VAL A 60 20.50 2.70 3.91
CA VAL A 60 20.70 1.94 2.67
C VAL A 60 20.74 2.91 1.49
N GLY A 61 21.63 2.66 0.55
CA GLY A 61 21.79 3.49 -0.65
C GLY A 61 20.56 3.44 -1.55
N THR A 62 20.23 4.59 -2.14
CA THR A 62 19.00 4.74 -2.95
C THR A 62 18.97 3.89 -4.22
N ARG A 63 20.15 3.51 -4.78
CA ARG A 63 20.22 2.62 -5.94
C ARG A 63 20.06 1.15 -5.56
N GLY A 64 20.67 0.72 -4.46
CA GLY A 64 20.57 -0.67 -3.99
C GLY A 64 19.22 -1.00 -3.37
N GLY A 65 18.64 -0.03 -2.68
CA GLY A 65 17.31 -0.16 -2.10
C GLY A 65 17.11 -1.43 -1.27
N LEU A 66 15.93 -1.98 -1.37
CA LEU A 66 15.54 -3.18 -0.62
C LEU A 66 16.35 -4.43 -1.02
N ASP A 67 16.77 -4.54 -2.27
CA ASP A 67 17.54 -5.69 -2.75
C ASP A 67 18.95 -5.75 -2.13
N ALA A 68 19.61 -4.60 -1.97
CA ALA A 68 20.89 -4.54 -1.27
C ALA A 68 20.75 -4.90 0.21
N PHE A 69 19.67 -4.45 0.85
CA PHE A 69 19.40 -4.79 2.25
C PHE A 69 19.04 -6.27 2.42
N ARG A 70 18.28 -6.84 1.48
CA ARG A 70 17.99 -8.28 1.44
C ARG A 70 19.29 -9.09 1.36
N ALA A 71 20.15 -8.79 0.39
CA ALA A 71 21.41 -9.49 0.23
C ALA A 71 22.33 -9.37 1.46
N TYR A 72 22.33 -8.20 2.13
CA TYR A 72 23.02 -8.01 3.39
C TYR A 72 22.49 -8.93 4.49
N LEU A 73 21.17 -9.00 4.66
CA LEU A 73 20.55 -9.85 5.69
C LEU A 73 20.71 -11.35 5.39
N GLU A 74 20.62 -11.76 4.13
CA GLU A 74 20.91 -13.13 3.71
C GLU A 74 22.34 -13.54 4.06
N GLY A 75 23.30 -12.63 3.90
CA GLY A 75 24.68 -12.84 4.34
C GLY A 75 24.83 -13.02 5.86
N GLU A 76 23.94 -12.42 6.64
CA GLU A 76 23.86 -12.57 8.09
C GLU A 76 22.99 -13.78 8.52
N GLY A 77 22.45 -14.53 7.58
CA GLY A 77 21.62 -15.71 7.80
C GLY A 77 20.15 -15.41 8.13
N TYR A 78 19.66 -14.23 7.76
CA TYR A 78 18.25 -13.89 7.88
C TYR A 78 17.54 -14.00 6.53
N VAL A 79 16.25 -14.26 6.56
CA VAL A 79 15.38 -14.29 5.38
C VAL A 79 14.34 -13.18 5.53
N LEU A 80 14.24 -12.29 4.54
CA LEU A 80 13.14 -11.32 4.44
C LEU A 80 11.90 -12.01 3.89
N ARG A 81 10.81 -11.92 4.65
CA ARG A 81 9.51 -12.49 4.28
C ARG A 81 8.64 -11.41 3.64
N MET A 82 8.91 -11.15 2.36
CA MET A 82 8.16 -10.15 1.58
C MET A 82 6.70 -10.54 1.34
N ASP A 83 6.44 -11.83 1.34
CA ASP A 83 5.12 -12.44 1.27
C ASP A 83 4.22 -12.13 2.49
N GLU A 84 4.84 -11.68 3.60
CA GLU A 84 4.14 -11.33 4.83
C GLU A 84 4.35 -9.85 5.22
N GLN A 85 4.69 -9.02 4.26
CA GLN A 85 4.90 -7.59 4.48
C GLN A 85 3.57 -6.90 4.86
N MET A 86 3.64 -6.06 5.89
CA MET A 86 2.53 -5.22 6.34
C MET A 86 2.92 -3.74 6.19
N GLY A 87 2.64 -3.16 5.03
CA GLY A 87 3.04 -1.78 4.73
C GLY A 87 4.56 -1.60 4.81
N ALA A 88 5.03 -0.67 5.64
CA ALA A 88 6.46 -0.43 5.85
C ALA A 88 7.16 -1.46 6.76
N ARG A 89 6.42 -2.38 7.37
CA ARG A 89 6.91 -3.40 8.30
C ARG A 89 7.11 -4.72 7.57
N ILE A 90 8.35 -5.19 7.52
CA ILE A 90 8.74 -6.40 6.81
C ILE A 90 9.22 -7.45 7.84
N PRO A 91 8.63 -8.64 7.89
CA PRO A 91 9.11 -9.71 8.75
C PRO A 91 10.47 -10.22 8.29
N VAL A 92 11.33 -10.54 9.26
CA VAL A 92 12.62 -11.21 9.04
C VAL A 92 12.71 -12.45 9.92
N GLU A 93 13.17 -13.54 9.34
CA GLU A 93 13.24 -14.84 9.98
C GLU A 93 14.70 -15.32 10.08
N LYS A 94 15.07 -15.81 11.27
CA LYS A 94 16.33 -16.54 11.49
C LYS A 94 16.15 -17.59 12.59
N ASP A 95 16.63 -18.78 12.37
CA ASP A 95 16.62 -19.90 13.34
C ASP A 95 15.22 -20.14 13.96
N GLY A 96 14.17 -20.04 13.14
CA GLY A 96 12.79 -20.25 13.58
C GLY A 96 12.27 -19.14 14.50
N ARG A 97 12.83 -17.94 14.47
CA ARG A 97 12.35 -16.75 15.16
C ARG A 97 12.10 -15.61 14.19
N TRP A 98 11.08 -14.84 14.45
CA TRP A 98 10.72 -13.68 13.68
C TRP A 98 10.97 -12.41 14.46
N ASP A 99 11.61 -11.48 13.78
CA ASP A 99 11.69 -10.07 14.12
C ASP A 99 11.06 -9.27 12.98
N TYR A 100 11.08 -7.96 13.08
CA TYR A 100 10.55 -7.08 12.04
C TYR A 100 11.55 -5.99 11.72
N VAL A 101 11.55 -5.53 10.47
CA VAL A 101 12.24 -4.30 10.07
C VAL A 101 11.21 -3.30 9.57
N ASN A 102 11.32 -2.06 10.06
CA ASN A 102 10.54 -0.94 9.55
C ASN A 102 11.35 -0.23 8.48
N TRP A 103 10.79 -0.19 7.26
CA TRP A 103 11.41 0.38 6.08
C TRP A 103 10.83 1.74 5.76
N SER A 104 11.66 2.78 5.68
CA SER A 104 11.24 4.12 5.26
C SER A 104 12.15 4.66 4.16
N VAL A 105 11.58 5.39 3.20
CA VAL A 105 12.24 5.87 2.00
C VAL A 105 12.23 7.38 1.95
N ASN A 106 13.35 7.98 1.59
CA ASN A 106 13.42 9.38 1.16
C ASN A 106 14.38 9.54 -0.04
N ALA A 107 14.50 10.75 -0.57
CA ALA A 107 15.31 11.03 -1.76
C ALA A 107 16.82 10.79 -1.58
N MET A 108 17.32 10.68 -0.34
CA MET A 108 18.75 10.61 -0.05
C MET A 108 19.19 9.24 0.47
N TYR A 109 18.31 8.51 1.13
CA TYR A 109 18.59 7.19 1.71
C TYR A 109 17.30 6.43 1.99
N HIS A 110 17.40 5.12 2.20
CA HIS A 110 16.39 4.34 2.84
C HIS A 110 16.82 4.08 4.28
N LYS A 111 15.94 4.29 5.25
CA LYS A 111 16.19 4.02 6.66
C LYS A 111 15.48 2.74 7.07
N VAL A 112 16.21 1.87 7.73
CA VAL A 112 15.71 0.61 8.27
C VAL A 112 15.93 0.60 9.77
N VAL A 113 14.89 0.29 10.52
CA VAL A 113 14.94 0.13 11.97
C VAL A 113 14.48 -1.28 12.34
N TRP A 114 15.29 -1.97 13.14
CA TRP A 114 15.00 -3.32 13.61
C TRP A 114 14.12 -3.29 14.83
N GLU A 115 13.01 -3.99 14.79
CA GLU A 115 12.10 -4.19 15.90
C GLU A 115 12.22 -5.65 16.37
N THR A 116 12.84 -5.85 17.53
CA THR A 116 13.00 -7.19 18.12
C THR A 116 11.67 -7.62 18.72
N ALA A 117 10.97 -8.52 18.07
CA ALA A 117 9.74 -9.10 18.59
C ALA A 117 10.03 -10.32 19.49
N GLY A 118 11.13 -11.04 19.23
CA GLY A 118 11.50 -12.25 19.98
C GLY A 118 10.43 -13.35 19.95
N VAL A 119 9.46 -13.21 19.07
CA VAL A 119 8.35 -14.16 18.94
C VAL A 119 8.90 -15.42 18.29
N PRO A 120 8.67 -16.64 18.83
CA PRO A 120 8.95 -17.87 18.09
C PRO A 120 8.26 -17.74 16.74
N ALA A 121 8.97 -18.11 15.66
CA ALA A 121 8.37 -18.23 14.36
C ALA A 121 7.08 -19.02 14.56
N ARG A 122 5.96 -18.42 14.20
CA ARG A 122 4.74 -19.17 14.09
C ARG A 122 5.10 -20.36 13.18
N GLU A 123 5.02 -21.60 13.71
CA GLU A 123 5.03 -22.75 12.81
C GLU A 123 4.13 -22.32 11.65
N PRO A 124 4.59 -22.38 10.40
CA PRO A 124 3.71 -22.13 9.31
C PRO A 124 2.55 -23.09 9.57
N ALA A 125 1.43 -22.58 10.08
CA ALA A 125 0.16 -23.25 9.95
C ALA A 125 0.18 -23.58 8.49
N ALA A 126 0.31 -24.90 8.16
CA ALA A 126 0.56 -25.40 6.80
C ALA A 126 -0.16 -24.40 5.92
N ALA A 127 0.64 -23.57 5.26
CA ALA A 127 0.09 -22.36 4.68
C ALA A 127 -0.98 -22.89 3.75
N GLU A 128 -2.23 -22.81 4.16
CA GLU A 128 -3.29 -22.75 3.19
C GLU A 128 -2.87 -21.54 2.39
N THR A 129 -2.22 -21.84 1.28
CA THR A 129 -1.87 -20.84 0.28
C THR A 129 -3.22 -20.27 -0.11
N VAL A 130 -3.59 -19.17 0.56
CA VAL A 130 -4.81 -18.46 0.18
C VAL A 130 -4.56 -18.09 -1.26
N PRO A 131 -5.26 -18.71 -2.21
CA PRO A 131 -4.97 -18.50 -3.60
C PRO A 131 -5.12 -17.00 -3.89
N LEU A 132 -4.08 -16.40 -4.47
CA LEU A 132 -4.16 -15.03 -4.94
C LEU A 132 -4.88 -15.05 -6.29
N TYR A 133 -5.94 -14.30 -6.37
CA TYR A 133 -6.74 -14.17 -7.57
C TYR A 133 -6.38 -12.87 -8.28
N VAL A 134 -5.89 -12.98 -9.51
CA VAL A 134 -5.59 -11.82 -10.36
C VAL A 134 -6.86 -11.45 -11.13
N PRO A 135 -7.43 -10.26 -10.90
CA PRO A 135 -8.63 -9.86 -11.63
C PRO A 135 -8.29 -9.62 -13.11
N ARG A 136 -9.09 -10.20 -13.98
CA ARG A 136 -8.99 -10.02 -15.43
C ARG A 136 -10.05 -9.03 -15.89
N ASP A 137 -9.76 -8.37 -17.02
CA ASP A 137 -10.73 -7.49 -17.69
C ASP A 137 -11.36 -6.47 -16.74
N LEU A 138 -10.50 -5.69 -16.08
CA LEU A 138 -10.95 -4.62 -15.20
C LEU A 138 -11.70 -3.56 -15.99
N VAL A 139 -12.83 -3.16 -15.42
CA VAL A 139 -13.64 -2.02 -15.85
C VAL A 139 -13.76 -1.08 -14.66
N GLY A 140 -13.55 0.21 -14.87
CA GLY A 140 -13.64 1.17 -13.79
C GLY A 140 -14.01 2.58 -14.23
N SER A 141 -14.43 3.37 -13.24
CA SER A 141 -14.67 4.79 -13.38
C SER A 141 -14.08 5.55 -12.19
N ALA A 142 -13.71 6.81 -12.43
CA ALA A 142 -13.37 7.77 -11.41
C ALA A 142 -14.26 9.00 -11.54
N TYR A 143 -14.78 9.50 -10.43
CA TYR A 143 -15.61 10.70 -10.33
C TYR A 143 -14.85 11.76 -9.56
N PHE A 144 -14.92 13.01 -10.02
CA PHE A 144 -14.20 14.14 -9.48
C PHE A 144 -15.17 15.19 -8.96
N TYR A 145 -15.10 15.51 -7.67
CA TYR A 145 -15.94 16.48 -6.98
C TYR A 145 -15.10 17.62 -6.40
N PRO A 146 -14.46 18.46 -7.24
CA PRO A 146 -13.70 19.59 -6.76
C PRO A 146 -14.61 20.76 -6.40
N GLU A 147 -14.16 21.60 -5.46
CA GLU A 147 -14.84 22.86 -5.13
C GLU A 147 -14.71 23.92 -6.23
N GLN A 148 -13.63 23.85 -7.01
CA GLN A 148 -13.33 24.74 -8.13
C GLN A 148 -12.87 23.92 -9.33
N ASP A 149 -12.87 24.54 -10.53
CA ASP A 149 -12.33 23.88 -11.71
C ASP A 149 -10.85 23.54 -11.55
N VAL A 150 -10.51 22.30 -11.83
CA VAL A 150 -9.19 21.73 -11.64
C VAL A 150 -8.78 20.91 -12.85
N ALA A 151 -7.51 21.04 -13.26
CA ALA A 151 -6.89 20.11 -14.21
C ALA A 151 -6.49 18.84 -13.47
N ILE A 152 -6.92 17.70 -13.97
CA ILE A 152 -6.66 16.37 -13.39
C ILE A 152 -5.72 15.57 -14.28
N THR A 153 -4.62 15.10 -13.73
CA THR A 153 -3.79 14.04 -14.30
C THR A 153 -4.11 12.75 -13.57
N ALA A 154 -4.51 11.71 -14.30
CA ALA A 154 -4.75 10.38 -13.77
C ALA A 154 -3.69 9.42 -14.30
N LEU A 155 -2.83 8.92 -13.41
CA LEU A 155 -1.84 7.88 -13.69
C LEU A 155 -2.43 6.52 -13.31
N ALA A 156 -2.30 5.54 -14.18
CA ALA A 156 -2.84 4.23 -13.96
C ALA A 156 -1.76 3.27 -13.46
N GLU A 157 -2.05 2.52 -12.39
CA GLU A 157 -1.29 1.31 -12.05
C GLU A 157 -1.62 0.16 -13.01
N PRO A 158 -2.92 -0.07 -13.38
CA PRO A 158 -3.25 -1.08 -14.36
C PRO A 158 -2.79 -0.68 -15.77
N GLU A 159 -2.42 -1.65 -16.59
CA GLU A 159 -2.21 -1.44 -17.99
C GLU A 159 -3.58 -1.12 -18.67
N LEU A 160 -3.76 0.17 -19.03
CA LEU A 160 -5.01 0.62 -19.64
C LEU A 160 -5.08 0.24 -21.12
N ARG A 161 -6.13 -0.48 -21.49
CA ARG A 161 -6.50 -0.79 -22.88
C ARG A 161 -7.38 0.29 -23.49
N PHE A 162 -8.17 0.96 -22.63
CA PHE A 162 -9.08 2.03 -23.01
C PHE A 162 -9.24 3.03 -21.89
N ARG A 163 -9.33 4.33 -22.21
CA ARG A 163 -9.77 5.38 -21.28
C ARG A 163 -10.50 6.49 -22.02
N TYR A 164 -11.48 7.10 -21.33
CA TYR A 164 -12.18 8.27 -21.82
C TYR A 164 -12.57 9.20 -20.67
N PRO A 165 -12.26 10.50 -20.76
CA PRO A 165 -11.49 11.17 -21.82
C PRO A 165 -10.02 10.74 -21.84
N GLU A 166 -9.36 10.92 -23.00
CA GLU A 166 -7.93 10.69 -23.15
C GLU A 166 -7.12 11.85 -22.57
N GLY A 167 -5.91 11.56 -22.05
CA GLY A 167 -4.98 12.56 -21.53
C GLY A 167 -5.46 13.20 -20.22
N ASP A 168 -4.93 14.38 -19.93
CA ASP A 168 -5.38 15.19 -18.80
C ASP A 168 -6.78 15.74 -19.05
N LEU A 169 -7.57 15.86 -17.98
CA LEU A 169 -8.92 16.38 -18.06
C LEU A 169 -9.10 17.64 -17.21
N HIS A 170 -10.07 18.49 -17.59
CA HIS A 170 -10.53 19.62 -16.80
C HIS A 170 -11.91 19.32 -16.25
N THR A 171 -12.11 19.55 -14.95
CA THR A 171 -13.37 19.20 -14.27
C THR A 171 -14.56 20.09 -14.69
N SER A 172 -14.29 21.22 -15.36
CA SER A 172 -15.31 22.02 -16.05
C SER A 172 -15.88 21.36 -17.29
N GLU A 173 -15.13 20.44 -17.93
CA GLU A 173 -15.53 19.73 -19.13
C GLU A 173 -15.94 18.28 -18.82
N HIS A 174 -15.15 17.61 -17.99
CA HIS A 174 -15.36 16.21 -17.65
C HIS A 174 -15.17 16.00 -16.14
N ARG A 175 -16.21 15.53 -15.46
CA ARG A 175 -16.17 15.18 -14.04
C ARG A 175 -16.09 13.66 -13.82
N ARG A 176 -15.85 12.91 -14.87
CA ARG A 176 -15.79 11.47 -14.86
C ARG A 176 -14.73 10.97 -15.84
N LEU A 177 -14.02 9.95 -15.43
CA LEU A 177 -13.11 9.16 -16.25
C LEU A 177 -13.58 7.71 -16.25
N TYR A 178 -13.80 7.13 -17.41
CA TYR A 178 -14.04 5.70 -17.60
C TYR A 178 -12.78 5.02 -18.14
N TRP A 179 -12.52 3.79 -17.74
CA TRP A 179 -11.36 3.05 -18.21
C TRP A 179 -11.59 1.53 -18.21
N GLU A 180 -10.83 0.85 -19.05
CA GLU A 180 -10.69 -0.61 -19.08
C GLU A 180 -9.22 -0.99 -19.11
N GLY A 181 -8.85 -2.06 -18.41
CA GLY A 181 -7.46 -2.46 -18.28
C GLY A 181 -7.26 -3.83 -17.69
N ALA A 182 -6.04 -4.11 -17.30
CA ALA A 182 -5.64 -5.30 -16.56
C ALA A 182 -4.77 -4.92 -15.37
N LEU A 183 -4.86 -5.68 -14.29
CA LEU A 183 -4.03 -5.52 -13.10
C LEU A 183 -3.24 -6.81 -12.90
N GLU A 184 -1.94 -6.70 -12.69
CA GLU A 184 -1.07 -7.87 -12.47
C GLU A 184 -0.95 -8.27 -10.99
N ILE A 185 -1.68 -7.57 -10.10
CA ILE A 185 -1.65 -7.82 -8.66
C ILE A 185 -2.73 -8.83 -8.29
N GLY A 186 -2.37 -9.85 -7.54
CA GLY A 186 -3.29 -10.85 -7.01
C GLY A 186 -3.84 -10.44 -5.63
N PHE A 187 -5.12 -10.75 -5.39
CA PHE A 187 -5.82 -10.49 -4.14
C PHE A 187 -6.30 -11.79 -3.51
N PRO A 188 -6.19 -11.96 -2.18
CA PRO A 188 -6.80 -13.08 -1.50
C PRO A 188 -8.32 -12.87 -1.43
N MET A 189 -9.10 -13.93 -1.66
CA MET A 189 -10.55 -13.92 -1.38
C MET A 189 -10.83 -14.75 -0.12
N SER A 190 -10.23 -14.35 1.01
CA SER A 190 -10.39 -15.01 2.30
C SER A 190 -11.59 -14.52 3.10
N GLU A 191 -12.19 -13.42 2.69
CA GLU A 191 -13.36 -12.79 3.25
C GLU A 191 -14.22 -12.19 2.12
N GLY A 192 -15.52 -12.13 2.32
CA GLY A 192 -16.46 -11.66 1.31
C GLY A 192 -17.89 -12.13 1.56
N PHE A 193 -18.65 -12.26 0.49
CA PHE A 193 -20.06 -12.63 0.55
C PHE A 193 -20.37 -13.63 -0.55
N CYS A 194 -20.97 -14.76 -0.18
CA CYS A 194 -21.48 -15.73 -1.13
C CYS A 194 -22.98 -15.50 -1.30
N VAL A 195 -23.37 -14.90 -2.42
CA VAL A 195 -24.72 -14.40 -2.66
C VAL A 195 -25.36 -15.19 -3.78
N LYS A 196 -26.64 -15.58 -3.59
CA LYS A 196 -27.40 -16.26 -4.63
C LYS A 196 -27.63 -15.32 -5.82
N ALA A 197 -27.62 -15.86 -7.03
CA ALA A 197 -27.71 -15.05 -8.25
C ALA A 197 -28.93 -14.12 -8.26
N GLU A 198 -30.11 -14.61 -7.82
CA GLU A 198 -31.35 -13.83 -7.75
C GLU A 198 -31.33 -12.67 -6.75
N ASP A 199 -30.48 -12.75 -5.71
CA ASP A 199 -30.37 -11.75 -4.64
C ASP A 199 -29.21 -10.78 -4.87
N THR A 200 -28.35 -11.07 -5.84
CA THR A 200 -27.07 -10.36 -6.03
C THR A 200 -27.25 -8.86 -6.29
N ALA A 201 -28.29 -8.48 -7.07
CA ALA A 201 -28.52 -7.06 -7.37
C ALA A 201 -28.88 -6.27 -6.10
N ALA A 202 -29.82 -6.77 -5.31
CA ALA A 202 -30.23 -6.12 -4.06
C ALA A 202 -29.08 -6.06 -3.05
N PHE A 203 -28.32 -7.15 -2.91
CA PHE A 203 -27.13 -7.18 -2.08
C PHE A 203 -26.10 -6.11 -2.49
N LEU A 204 -25.80 -6.00 -3.78
CA LEU A 204 -24.83 -5.01 -4.27
C LEU A 204 -25.32 -3.57 -4.05
N GLU A 205 -26.60 -3.29 -4.22
CA GLU A 205 -27.17 -1.97 -3.89
C GLU A 205 -26.90 -1.57 -2.45
N GLU A 206 -27.18 -2.46 -1.49
CA GLU A 206 -26.95 -2.22 -0.06
C GLU A 206 -25.44 -2.13 0.28
N ALA A 207 -24.64 -3.04 -0.25
CA ALA A 207 -23.21 -3.09 0.03
C ALA A 207 -22.46 -1.85 -0.50
N LEU A 208 -22.77 -1.42 -1.73
CA LEU A 208 -22.13 -0.25 -2.33
C LEU A 208 -22.57 1.06 -1.65
N GLU A 209 -23.81 1.13 -1.15
CA GLU A 209 -24.24 2.24 -0.31
C GLU A 209 -23.49 2.27 1.02
N ALA A 210 -23.32 1.13 1.67
CA ALA A 210 -22.54 1.01 2.90
C ALA A 210 -21.06 1.39 2.71
N LEU A 211 -20.50 1.19 1.51
CA LEU A 211 -19.16 1.62 1.11
C LEU A 211 -19.09 3.10 0.69
N GLY A 212 -20.20 3.82 0.70
CA GLY A 212 -20.25 5.27 0.51
C GLY A 212 -20.46 5.73 -0.94
N LEU A 213 -20.87 4.86 -1.88
CA LEU A 213 -21.25 5.29 -3.22
C LEU A 213 -22.61 5.99 -3.22
N THR A 214 -22.68 7.13 -3.92
CA THR A 214 -23.96 7.82 -4.19
C THR A 214 -24.81 7.03 -5.20
N GLY A 215 -26.08 7.43 -5.37
CA GLY A 215 -26.99 6.77 -6.31
C GLY A 215 -26.42 6.67 -7.74
N GLU A 216 -25.89 7.77 -8.26
CA GLU A 216 -25.32 7.82 -9.63
C GLU A 216 -24.07 6.93 -9.76
N GLU A 217 -23.14 6.99 -8.81
CA GLU A 217 -21.92 6.19 -8.82
C GLU A 217 -22.23 4.68 -8.71
N ARG A 218 -23.21 4.34 -7.87
CA ARG A 218 -23.67 2.97 -7.65
C ARG A 218 -24.40 2.42 -8.88
N GLU A 219 -25.36 3.17 -9.44
CA GLU A 219 -26.10 2.78 -10.63
C GLU A 219 -25.17 2.51 -11.81
N ASP A 220 -24.17 3.38 -11.99
CA ASP A 220 -23.19 3.24 -13.05
C ASP A 220 -22.35 1.97 -12.90
N LEU A 221 -21.86 1.67 -11.68
CA LEU A 221 -21.16 0.42 -11.42
C LEU A 221 -22.08 -0.78 -11.71
N LEU A 222 -23.30 -0.76 -11.21
CA LEU A 222 -24.26 -1.88 -11.35
C LEU A 222 -24.63 -2.14 -12.81
N ILE A 223 -24.85 -1.11 -13.62
CA ILE A 223 -25.12 -1.26 -15.04
C ILE A 223 -24.00 -2.01 -15.78
N HIS A 224 -22.77 -1.78 -15.37
CA HIS A 224 -21.61 -2.44 -15.97
C HIS A 224 -21.34 -3.82 -15.38
N LEU A 225 -21.54 -4.02 -14.07
CA LEU A 225 -21.21 -5.26 -13.37
C LEU A 225 -22.29 -6.34 -13.52
N LEU A 226 -23.55 -6.01 -13.27
CA LEU A 226 -24.65 -7.01 -13.23
C LEU A 226 -24.76 -7.89 -14.48
N PRO A 227 -24.58 -7.37 -15.72
CA PRO A 227 -24.61 -8.22 -16.92
C PRO A 227 -23.50 -9.27 -16.99
N ARG A 228 -22.46 -9.15 -16.18
CA ARG A 228 -21.30 -10.04 -16.16
C ARG A 228 -21.37 -11.09 -15.07
N LEU A 229 -22.23 -10.89 -14.07
CA LEU A 229 -22.41 -11.82 -12.96
C LEU A 229 -23.16 -13.07 -13.40
N HIS A 230 -22.92 -14.15 -12.67
CA HIS A 230 -23.63 -15.40 -12.93
C HIS A 230 -25.13 -15.25 -12.68
N THR A 231 -25.92 -15.75 -13.62
CA THR A 231 -27.40 -15.64 -13.58
C THR A 231 -28.08 -16.87 -12.97
N GLY A 232 -27.34 -17.95 -12.75
CA GLY A 232 -27.84 -19.17 -12.12
C GLY A 232 -26.78 -19.74 -11.17
N GLY A 233 -27.09 -19.94 -9.93
CA GLY A 233 -26.13 -20.37 -8.91
C GLY A 233 -25.75 -19.27 -7.94
N TRP A 234 -24.48 -19.10 -7.65
CA TRP A 234 -23.96 -18.20 -6.60
C TRP A 234 -22.86 -17.30 -7.13
N ASN A 235 -22.77 -16.11 -6.58
CA ASN A 235 -21.67 -15.18 -6.81
C ASN A 235 -20.89 -15.00 -5.51
N LEU A 236 -19.59 -15.33 -5.53
CA LEU A 236 -18.68 -14.97 -4.47
C LEU A 236 -18.13 -13.57 -4.75
N ILE A 237 -18.39 -12.63 -3.87
CA ILE A 237 -18.07 -11.20 -4.02
C ILE A 237 -17.19 -10.76 -2.88
N SER A 238 -16.10 -10.06 -3.18
CA SER A 238 -15.20 -9.47 -2.19
C SER A 238 -14.87 -8.03 -2.59
N PHE A 239 -14.88 -7.13 -1.63
CA PHE A 239 -14.54 -5.72 -1.83
C PHE A 239 -13.13 -5.44 -1.34
N ARG A 240 -12.41 -4.55 -2.04
CA ARG A 240 -11.07 -4.08 -1.67
C ARG A 240 -11.03 -2.58 -1.73
N ASP A 241 -10.39 -1.97 -0.74
CA ASP A 241 -10.00 -0.56 -0.82
C ASP A 241 -8.75 -0.47 -1.70
N HIS A 242 -8.98 -0.21 -2.98
CA HIS A 242 -7.91 -0.14 -3.96
C HIS A 242 -8.22 0.90 -5.02
N PRO A 243 -7.73 2.13 -4.90
CA PRO A 243 -7.82 3.10 -5.95
C PRO A 243 -6.93 2.66 -7.13
N ALA A 244 -7.57 2.37 -8.26
CA ALA A 244 -6.87 1.88 -9.46
C ALA A 244 -6.09 2.99 -10.21
N LEU A 245 -6.36 4.26 -9.90
CA LEU A 245 -5.70 5.41 -10.51
C LEU A 245 -5.10 6.31 -9.42
N GLU A 246 -3.86 6.71 -9.60
CA GLU A 246 -3.24 7.79 -8.86
C GLU A 246 -3.68 9.13 -9.45
N ILE A 247 -4.24 10.03 -8.65
CA ILE A 247 -4.83 11.31 -9.08
C ILE A 247 -3.95 12.48 -8.63
N SER A 248 -3.70 13.41 -9.57
CA SER A 248 -3.00 14.66 -9.29
C SER A 248 -3.83 15.85 -9.82
N PRO A 249 -4.06 16.92 -9.01
CA PRO A 249 -3.61 17.08 -7.62
C PRO A 249 -4.26 16.04 -6.68
N ALA A 250 -3.58 15.72 -5.59
CA ALA A 250 -4.08 14.78 -4.61
C ALA A 250 -5.42 15.25 -4.03
N PRO A 251 -6.46 14.40 -3.97
CA PRO A 251 -7.74 14.76 -3.37
C PRO A 251 -7.64 14.89 -1.84
N ASP A 252 -8.54 15.67 -1.26
CA ASP A 252 -8.68 15.79 0.21
C ASP A 252 -9.31 14.52 0.80
N SER A 253 -10.19 13.86 0.04
CA SER A 253 -10.74 12.55 0.37
C SER A 253 -10.87 11.66 -0.86
N ALA A 254 -10.63 10.35 -0.67
CA ALA A 254 -10.73 9.36 -1.73
C ALA A 254 -11.53 8.14 -1.25
N ILE A 255 -12.40 7.65 -2.12
CA ILE A 255 -13.10 6.37 -1.97
C ILE A 255 -12.64 5.48 -3.12
N GLY A 256 -11.98 4.36 -2.82
CA GLY A 256 -11.51 3.40 -3.82
C GLY A 256 -12.14 2.04 -3.58
N ILE A 257 -12.96 1.54 -4.52
CA ILE A 257 -13.64 0.26 -4.38
C ILE A 257 -13.29 -0.63 -5.57
N LEU A 258 -12.61 -1.72 -5.30
CA LEU A 258 -12.42 -2.80 -6.27
C LEU A 258 -13.33 -3.98 -5.90
N VAL A 259 -14.27 -4.30 -6.77
CA VAL A 259 -15.16 -5.44 -6.63
C VAL A 259 -14.56 -6.64 -7.35
N LEU A 260 -14.16 -7.64 -6.59
CA LEU A 260 -13.72 -8.93 -7.10
C LEU A 260 -14.88 -9.91 -7.06
N TRP A 261 -15.06 -10.68 -8.12
CA TRP A 261 -16.14 -11.65 -8.15
C TRP A 261 -15.77 -12.95 -8.86
N LYS A 262 -16.42 -14.02 -8.43
CA LYS A 262 -16.29 -15.36 -9.03
C LYS A 262 -17.66 -16.03 -9.04
N SER A 263 -18.01 -16.69 -10.16
CA SER A 263 -19.20 -17.53 -10.24
C SER A 263 -18.98 -18.89 -9.58
N LEU A 264 -20.01 -19.37 -8.86
CA LEU A 264 -20.01 -20.66 -8.21
C LEU A 264 -21.29 -21.42 -8.50
N ASP A 265 -21.18 -22.73 -8.71
CA ASP A 265 -22.35 -23.62 -8.85
C ASP A 265 -22.99 -23.92 -7.50
N GLU A 266 -22.18 -24.00 -6.43
CA GLU A 266 -22.61 -24.27 -5.06
C GLU A 266 -22.11 -23.18 -4.11
N PRO A 267 -22.83 -22.90 -3.00
CA PRO A 267 -22.41 -21.90 -2.05
C PRO A 267 -21.16 -22.33 -1.30
N VAL A 268 -20.33 -21.34 -0.95
CA VAL A 268 -19.18 -21.52 -0.06
C VAL A 268 -19.38 -20.72 1.22
N GLU A 269 -18.89 -21.26 2.32
CA GLU A 269 -18.84 -20.55 3.58
C GLU A 269 -17.60 -19.66 3.61
N ILE A 270 -17.78 -18.36 3.82
CA ILE A 270 -16.71 -17.38 3.85
C ILE A 270 -16.97 -16.34 4.94
N PRO A 271 -15.96 -15.89 5.70
CA PRO A 271 -16.10 -14.80 6.65
C PRO A 271 -16.61 -13.52 5.96
N PRO A 272 -17.64 -12.85 6.52
CA PRO A 272 -18.14 -11.60 5.96
C PRO A 272 -17.14 -10.46 6.16
N GLN A 273 -17.13 -9.50 5.24
CA GLN A 273 -16.37 -8.26 5.36
C GLN A 273 -17.17 -7.21 6.13
N GLU A 274 -16.47 -6.36 6.88
CA GLU A 274 -17.04 -5.14 7.43
C GLU A 274 -17.02 -4.04 6.36
N LEU A 275 -18.19 -3.50 6.01
CA LEU A 275 -18.35 -2.46 5.00
C LEU A 275 -18.53 -1.11 5.68
N THR A 276 -17.62 -0.16 5.44
CA THR A 276 -17.65 1.17 6.02
C THR A 276 -17.35 2.23 4.96
N ALA A 277 -18.12 3.31 4.99
CA ALA A 277 -17.92 4.45 4.08
C ALA A 277 -16.86 5.41 4.65
N PRO A 278 -15.83 5.78 3.87
CA PRO A 278 -14.98 6.91 4.22
C PRO A 278 -15.76 8.23 4.21
N GLU A 279 -15.32 9.18 5.04
CA GLU A 279 -15.91 10.52 5.05
C GLU A 279 -15.53 11.28 3.77
N ARG A 280 -16.50 12.03 3.19
CA ARG A 280 -16.28 12.88 2.01
C ARG A 280 -16.03 14.31 2.48
N THR A 281 -14.86 14.85 2.19
CA THR A 281 -14.45 16.22 2.54
C THR A 281 -13.65 16.88 1.42
N GLY A 282 -13.84 18.17 1.19
CA GLY A 282 -13.10 18.96 0.21
C GLY A 282 -13.17 18.38 -1.21
N PHE A 283 -12.04 18.44 -1.92
CA PHE A 283 -11.90 17.77 -3.22
C PHE A 283 -11.97 16.25 -3.03
N THR A 284 -13.11 15.69 -3.34
CA THR A 284 -13.36 14.24 -3.24
C THR A 284 -13.19 13.55 -4.59
N VAL A 285 -12.50 12.42 -4.57
CA VAL A 285 -12.44 11.50 -5.72
C VAL A 285 -13.04 10.16 -5.32
N VAL A 286 -13.95 9.66 -6.14
CA VAL A 286 -14.56 8.34 -5.98
C VAL A 286 -14.14 7.47 -7.15
N GLN A 287 -13.51 6.34 -6.87
CA GLN A 287 -13.11 5.38 -7.87
C GLN A 287 -13.79 4.04 -7.58
N TRP A 288 -14.35 3.44 -8.60
CA TRP A 288 -14.73 2.05 -8.53
C TRP A 288 -14.15 1.29 -9.72
N ALA A 289 -13.83 0.05 -9.48
CA ALA A 289 -13.48 -0.92 -10.51
C ALA A 289 -14.04 -2.29 -10.14
N PHE A 290 -14.17 -3.16 -11.12
CA PHE A 290 -14.50 -4.55 -10.89
C PHE A 290 -13.75 -5.47 -11.84
N GLY A 291 -13.52 -6.72 -11.40
CA GLY A 291 -12.88 -7.74 -12.20
C GLY A 291 -13.31 -9.14 -11.81
N ASN A 292 -13.41 -10.02 -12.82
CA ASN A 292 -13.60 -11.45 -12.58
C ASN A 292 -12.29 -12.09 -12.12
N VAL A 293 -12.38 -12.97 -11.15
CA VAL A 293 -11.26 -13.74 -10.63
C VAL A 293 -11.49 -15.24 -10.87
N GLU A 294 -11.42 -15.65 -12.12
CA GLU A 294 -11.41 -17.07 -12.45
C GLU A 294 -10.03 -17.69 -12.20
N ASN A 295 -10.03 -18.98 -11.84
CA ASN A 295 -8.80 -19.75 -11.60
C ASN A 295 -7.99 -19.97 -12.88
#